data_6c3e471c2a9afc689cb8c7130e029c27
#
_entry.id   6c3e471c2a9afc689cb8c7130e029c27
#
_cell.length_a   1.000
_cell.length_b   1.000
_cell.length_c   1.000
_cell.angle_alpha   90.00
_cell.angle_beta   90.00
_cell.angle_gamma   90.00
#
_symmetry.space_group_name_H-M   'P 1'
#
loop_
_entity.id
_entity.type
_entity.pdbx_description
1 polymer ?
#
loop_
_entity_poly.entity_id
_entity_poly.type
_entity_poly.pdbx_seq_one_letter_code
_entity_poly.pdbx_strand_id
1 'polypeptide(L)'
;SGNDDIVTITVKERGEGTRALLRKKRDELIGIRGPYGRGFGYEGEKSVLMIGGGTGAVPLLLLLRSLAPKGVECSFILGANTSRELLFSTEIQRLCMQTGGFFQVTTDDGSAGTRGLATDEAARLLPAKSFDCVYTCGPEAMMKKAIDLAEHAHVPAQAGLERIFKCGSGICGSCCIGPYLVCKDGPVFSSEVLKGLPEFGTSTRDATGRRVPLPRS
;
A
#
# COMPACT_ATOMS: atom_id res chain seq x y z
N SER A 1 2.90 5.77 -23.73
CA SER A 1 2.96 4.53 -24.49
C SER A 1 3.79 3.53 -23.72
N GLY A 2 3.17 2.83 -22.78
CA GLY A 2 3.74 1.67 -22.13
C GLY A 2 3.73 0.53 -23.14
N ASN A 3 4.84 -0.21 -23.19
CA ASN A 3 4.89 -1.46 -23.95
C ASN A 3 3.96 -2.42 -23.22
N ASP A 4 2.75 -2.66 -23.73
CA ASP A 4 1.68 -3.46 -23.09
C ASP A 4 2.08 -4.92 -22.86
N ASP A 5 3.25 -5.33 -23.37
CA ASP A 5 3.79 -6.68 -23.24
C ASP A 5 4.75 -6.87 -22.04
N ILE A 6 5.02 -5.83 -21.25
CA ILE A 6 5.96 -5.91 -20.14
C ILE A 6 5.25 -5.77 -18.80
N VAL A 7 5.33 -6.82 -17.99
CA VAL A 7 4.87 -6.80 -16.58
C VAL A 7 6.07 -6.65 -15.67
N THR A 8 6.08 -5.59 -14.85
CA THR A 8 7.11 -5.36 -13.84
C THR A 8 6.59 -5.78 -12.47
N ILE A 9 7.37 -6.58 -11.76
CA ILE A 9 7.07 -6.98 -10.38
C ILE A 9 8.20 -6.55 -9.45
N THR A 10 7.83 -6.16 -8.23
CA THR A 10 8.80 -5.88 -7.15
C THR A 10 8.77 -7.04 -6.16
N VAL A 11 9.93 -7.58 -5.84
CA VAL A 11 10.06 -8.76 -4.97
C VAL A 11 10.93 -8.40 -3.75
N LYS A 12 10.38 -8.61 -2.53
CA LYS A 12 11.13 -8.59 -1.27
C LYS A 12 11.37 -10.03 -0.81
N GLU A 13 12.61 -10.36 -0.46
CA GLU A 13 12.91 -11.70 0.07
C GLU A 13 12.21 -11.92 1.41
N ARG A 14 11.41 -13.01 1.49
CA ARG A 14 10.69 -13.42 2.70
C ARG A 14 10.83 -14.90 3.00
N GLY A 15 11.08 -15.72 1.98
CA GLY A 15 11.16 -17.17 2.10
C GLY A 15 11.65 -17.81 0.80
N GLU A 16 11.56 -19.13 0.69
CA GLU A 16 12.14 -19.91 -0.43
C GLU A 16 11.61 -19.46 -1.80
N GLY A 17 10.30 -19.21 -1.93
CA GLY A 17 9.69 -18.79 -3.20
C GLY A 17 10.23 -17.45 -3.70
N THR A 18 10.25 -16.42 -2.84
CA THR A 18 10.77 -15.10 -3.20
C THR A 18 12.29 -15.14 -3.42
N ARG A 19 13.03 -15.97 -2.66
CA ARG A 19 14.45 -16.21 -2.88
C ARG A 19 14.71 -16.88 -4.23
N ALA A 20 13.88 -17.83 -4.62
CA ALA A 20 13.98 -18.47 -5.93
C ALA A 20 13.73 -17.47 -7.08
N LEU A 21 12.75 -16.56 -6.92
CA LEU A 21 12.51 -15.49 -7.88
C LEU A 21 13.70 -14.54 -8.01
N LEU A 22 14.30 -14.12 -6.88
CA LEU A 22 15.46 -13.23 -6.90
C LEU A 22 16.73 -13.84 -7.50
N ARG A 23 16.81 -15.18 -7.56
CA ARG A 23 17.92 -15.91 -8.20
C ARG A 23 17.74 -16.09 -9.70
N LYS A 24 16.54 -15.81 -10.23
CA LYS A 24 16.25 -15.91 -11.65
C LYS A 24 17.17 -15.01 -12.48
N LYS A 25 17.67 -15.56 -13.56
CA LYS A 25 18.50 -14.84 -14.53
C LYS A 25 17.66 -14.37 -15.70
N ARG A 26 18.25 -13.48 -16.49
CA ARG A 26 17.65 -13.04 -17.75
C ARG A 26 17.30 -14.27 -18.63
N ASP A 27 16.17 -14.19 -19.31
CA ASP A 27 15.62 -15.21 -20.21
C ASP A 27 15.12 -16.51 -19.52
N GLU A 28 15.13 -16.56 -18.19
CA GLU A 28 14.50 -17.65 -17.46
C GLU A 28 13.00 -17.43 -17.27
N LEU A 29 12.22 -18.46 -17.55
CA LEU A 29 10.76 -18.41 -17.47
C LEU A 29 10.28 -18.32 -16.01
N ILE A 30 9.27 -17.47 -15.79
CA ILE A 30 8.47 -17.42 -14.56
C ILE A 30 6.99 -17.50 -14.93
N GLY A 31 6.20 -18.24 -14.15
CA GLY A 31 4.76 -18.27 -14.30
C GLY A 31 4.11 -17.12 -13.52
N ILE A 32 3.28 -16.34 -14.20
CA ILE A 32 2.46 -15.30 -13.58
C ILE A 32 1.00 -15.68 -13.77
N ARG A 33 0.21 -15.55 -12.70
CA ARG A 33 -1.23 -15.77 -12.73
C ARG A 33 -1.95 -14.58 -12.11
N GLY A 34 -2.88 -14.00 -12.83
CA GLY A 34 -3.67 -12.83 -12.47
C GLY A 34 -4.31 -12.19 -13.70
N PRO A 35 -4.79 -10.93 -13.61
CA PRO A 35 -4.89 -10.13 -12.39
C PRO A 35 -5.93 -10.67 -11.40
N TYR A 36 -5.75 -10.35 -10.11
CA TYR A 36 -6.68 -10.74 -9.07
C TYR A 36 -7.25 -9.52 -8.35
N GLY A 37 -8.53 -9.62 -7.94
CA GLY A 37 -9.18 -8.66 -7.09
C GLY A 37 -9.39 -7.30 -7.72
N ARG A 38 -9.41 -6.26 -6.87
CA ARG A 38 -9.72 -4.87 -7.23
C ARG A 38 -8.62 -3.95 -6.75
N GLY A 39 -8.14 -3.06 -7.63
CA GLY A 39 -7.17 -2.04 -7.31
C GLY A 39 -7.77 -0.82 -6.61
N PHE A 40 -6.95 0.21 -6.38
CA PHE A 40 -7.40 1.50 -5.89
C PHE A 40 -8.40 2.15 -6.85
N GLY A 41 -9.54 2.59 -6.30
CA GLY A 41 -10.55 3.35 -7.04
C GLY A 41 -10.15 4.83 -7.16
N TYR A 42 -10.63 5.48 -8.22
CA TYR A 42 -10.50 6.91 -8.45
C TYR A 42 -11.83 7.44 -9.02
N GLU A 43 -12.43 8.40 -8.35
CA GLU A 43 -13.78 8.93 -8.67
C GLU A 43 -13.75 10.41 -9.08
N GLY A 44 -12.57 10.94 -9.41
CA GLY A 44 -12.41 12.33 -9.86
C GLY A 44 -11.85 13.26 -8.79
N GLU A 45 -11.15 12.71 -7.79
CA GLU A 45 -10.45 13.45 -6.75
C GLU A 45 -9.45 14.44 -7.37
N LYS A 46 -9.31 15.63 -6.79
CA LYS A 46 -8.39 16.68 -7.24
C LYS A 46 -7.10 16.72 -6.44
N SER A 47 -7.18 16.42 -5.14
CA SER A 47 -6.03 16.40 -4.22
C SER A 47 -6.06 15.15 -3.36
N VAL A 48 -4.99 14.36 -3.39
CA VAL A 48 -4.91 13.09 -2.67
C VAL A 48 -3.65 12.98 -1.81
N LEU A 49 -3.78 12.28 -0.69
CA LEU A 49 -2.66 11.92 0.17
C LEU A 49 -2.40 10.41 0.11
N MET A 50 -1.19 10.03 -0.25
CA MET A 50 -0.72 8.65 -0.26
C MET A 50 0.19 8.41 0.94
N ILE A 51 -0.08 7.34 1.72
CA ILE A 51 0.73 6.98 2.91
C ILE A 51 1.23 5.56 2.69
N GLY A 52 2.51 5.42 2.35
CA GLY A 52 3.15 4.16 2.00
C GLY A 52 4.18 3.71 3.03
N GLY A 53 4.17 2.43 3.41
CA GLY A 53 5.16 1.83 4.30
C GLY A 53 5.90 0.66 3.65
N GLY A 54 7.23 0.72 3.58
CA GLY A 54 8.05 -0.34 3.03
C GLY A 54 7.62 -0.75 1.61
N THR A 55 7.32 -2.04 1.39
CA THR A 55 6.85 -2.56 0.09
C THR A 55 5.49 -2.04 -0.33
N GLY A 56 4.68 -1.50 0.60
CA GLY A 56 3.40 -0.85 0.29
C GLY A 56 3.53 0.41 -0.55
N ALA A 57 4.72 0.99 -0.67
CA ALA A 57 4.98 2.09 -1.60
C ALA A 57 4.77 1.69 -3.07
N VAL A 58 4.96 0.40 -3.42
CA VAL A 58 4.91 -0.06 -4.83
C VAL A 58 3.53 0.07 -5.45
N PRO A 59 2.43 -0.47 -4.85
CA PRO A 59 1.10 -0.29 -5.41
C PRO A 59 0.64 1.18 -5.40
N LEU A 60 1.07 1.97 -4.41
CA LEU A 60 0.79 3.41 -4.39
C LEU A 60 1.57 4.18 -5.47
N LEU A 61 2.80 3.78 -5.80
CA LEU A 61 3.52 4.35 -6.94
C LEU A 61 2.80 4.04 -8.27
N LEU A 62 2.23 2.85 -8.42
CA LEU A 62 1.43 2.53 -9.61
C LEU A 62 0.19 3.43 -9.70
N LEU A 63 -0.50 3.66 -8.58
CA LEU A 63 -1.61 4.61 -8.51
C LEU A 63 -1.13 6.04 -8.85
N LEU A 64 -0.03 6.51 -8.26
CA LEU A 64 0.55 7.83 -8.53
C LEU A 64 0.85 8.03 -10.02
N ARG A 65 1.46 7.02 -10.68
CA ARG A 65 1.70 7.04 -12.14
C ARG A 65 0.42 7.17 -12.94
N SER A 66 -0.68 6.59 -12.47
CA SER A 66 -1.99 6.65 -13.15
C SER A 66 -2.73 7.97 -12.92
N LEU A 67 -2.52 8.63 -11.77
CA LEU A 67 -3.19 9.87 -11.40
C LEU A 67 -2.43 11.12 -11.91
N ALA A 68 -1.11 11.08 -11.94
CA ALA A 68 -0.29 12.22 -12.38
C ALA A 68 -0.69 12.77 -13.76
N PRO A 69 -0.92 11.95 -14.81
CA PRO A 69 -1.36 12.46 -16.11
C PRO A 69 -2.79 13.04 -16.11
N LYS A 70 -3.59 12.77 -15.08
CA LYS A 70 -4.96 13.25 -14.94
C LYS A 70 -5.05 14.62 -14.27
N GLY A 71 -3.92 15.22 -13.89
CA GLY A 71 -3.86 16.53 -13.24
C GLY A 71 -4.29 16.48 -11.76
N VAL A 72 -4.24 15.33 -11.13
CA VAL A 72 -4.52 15.16 -9.69
C VAL A 72 -3.31 15.61 -8.90
N GLU A 73 -3.50 16.50 -7.94
CA GLU A 73 -2.46 16.87 -6.98
C GLU A 73 -2.17 15.69 -6.05
N CYS A 74 -1.02 15.06 -6.21
CA CYS A 74 -0.64 13.87 -5.46
C CYS A 74 0.45 14.20 -4.43
N SER A 75 0.11 14.08 -3.16
CA SER A 75 1.04 14.17 -2.04
C SER A 75 1.37 12.79 -1.50
N PHE A 76 2.60 12.55 -1.09
CA PHE A 76 3.05 11.23 -0.65
C PHE A 76 3.91 11.30 0.61
N ILE A 77 3.56 10.50 1.62
CA ILE A 77 4.39 10.23 2.80
C ILE A 77 4.93 8.80 2.66
N LEU A 78 6.25 8.65 2.58
CA LEU A 78 6.94 7.37 2.50
C LEU A 78 7.61 7.05 3.83
N GLY A 79 7.14 6.00 4.50
CA GLY A 79 7.71 5.50 5.75
C GLY A 79 8.54 4.24 5.56
N ALA A 80 9.63 4.11 6.33
CA ALA A 80 10.45 2.90 6.41
C ALA A 80 11.12 2.81 7.78
N ASN A 81 11.62 1.62 8.15
CA ASN A 81 12.41 1.53 9.40
C ASN A 81 13.74 2.27 9.26
N THR A 82 14.39 2.17 8.10
CA THR A 82 15.68 2.78 7.79
C THR A 82 15.71 3.34 6.37
N SER A 83 16.67 4.21 6.09
CA SER A 83 16.89 4.76 4.74
C SER A 83 17.12 3.71 3.65
N ARG A 84 17.66 2.55 4.02
CA ARG A 84 17.94 1.44 3.09
C ARG A 84 16.66 0.74 2.61
N GLU A 85 15.56 0.90 3.33
CA GLU A 85 14.25 0.31 2.99
C GLU A 85 13.35 1.25 2.19
N LEU A 86 13.80 2.47 1.93
CA LEU A 86 13.06 3.44 1.11
C LEU A 86 13.06 3.01 -0.36
N LEU A 87 11.89 2.63 -0.86
CA LEU A 87 11.72 2.18 -2.22
C LEU A 87 11.24 3.32 -3.13
N PHE A 88 11.85 3.46 -4.29
CA PHE A 88 11.43 4.38 -5.35
C PHE A 88 11.30 5.86 -4.94
N SER A 89 11.97 6.30 -3.86
CA SER A 89 11.82 7.65 -3.29
C SER A 89 12.05 8.76 -4.32
N THR A 90 13.07 8.65 -5.16
CA THR A 90 13.38 9.64 -6.20
C THR A 90 12.28 9.76 -7.24
N GLU A 91 11.70 8.63 -7.68
CA GLU A 91 10.62 8.66 -8.65
C GLU A 91 9.33 9.19 -8.05
N ILE A 92 8.97 8.76 -6.83
CA ILE A 92 7.80 9.26 -6.12
C ILE A 92 7.91 10.77 -5.93
N GLN A 93 9.06 11.26 -5.46
CA GLN A 93 9.30 12.70 -5.30
C GLN A 93 9.09 13.47 -6.60
N ARG A 94 9.71 13.00 -7.69
CA ARG A 94 9.58 13.66 -9.01
C ARG A 94 8.11 13.74 -9.45
N LEU A 95 7.35 12.64 -9.32
CA LEU A 95 5.93 12.60 -9.72
C LEU A 95 5.07 13.50 -8.84
N CYS A 96 5.25 13.50 -7.52
CA CYS A 96 4.53 14.40 -6.62
C CYS A 96 4.78 15.88 -7.00
N MET A 97 6.03 16.26 -7.21
CA MET A 97 6.36 17.64 -7.60
C MET A 97 5.76 18.02 -8.96
N GLN A 98 5.70 17.09 -9.91
CA GLN A 98 5.07 17.33 -11.22
C GLN A 98 3.56 17.59 -11.13
N THR A 99 2.90 17.05 -10.10
CA THR A 99 1.45 17.22 -9.87
C THR A 99 1.13 18.41 -8.96
N GLY A 100 2.12 19.15 -8.47
CA GLY A 100 1.93 20.23 -7.51
C GLY A 100 1.78 19.77 -6.07
N GLY A 101 1.86 18.45 -5.80
CA GLY A 101 1.86 17.88 -4.47
C GLY A 101 3.23 17.92 -3.80
N PHE A 102 3.34 17.34 -2.62
CA PHE A 102 4.60 17.26 -1.89
C PHE A 102 5.02 15.79 -1.67
N PHE A 103 6.28 15.59 -1.36
CA PHE A 103 6.85 14.31 -0.97
C PHE A 103 7.58 14.44 0.36
N GLN A 104 7.27 13.53 1.28
CA GLN A 104 7.88 13.50 2.60
C GLN A 104 8.33 12.08 2.95
N VAL A 105 9.49 11.99 3.58
CA VAL A 105 10.09 10.74 4.03
C VAL A 105 10.13 10.73 5.54
N THR A 106 9.78 9.59 6.14
CA THR A 106 9.98 9.31 7.55
C THR A 106 10.75 8.02 7.72
N THR A 107 11.68 7.96 8.68
CA THR A 107 12.35 6.72 9.07
C THR A 107 12.33 6.58 10.60
N ASP A 108 12.09 5.36 11.08
CA ASP A 108 11.98 5.10 12.53
C ASP A 108 13.29 5.42 13.24
N ASP A 109 14.42 5.11 12.58
CA ASP A 109 15.76 5.37 13.11
C ASP A 109 16.28 6.80 12.86
N GLY A 110 15.60 7.60 12.03
CA GLY A 110 16.03 8.95 11.65
C GLY A 110 17.16 8.98 10.61
N SER A 111 17.44 7.87 9.93
CA SER A 111 18.53 7.80 8.91
C SER A 111 18.20 8.54 7.61
N ALA A 112 16.94 8.91 7.37
CA ALA A 112 16.50 9.79 6.29
C ALA A 112 15.17 10.48 6.63
N GLY A 113 15.01 11.71 6.16
CA GLY A 113 13.79 12.50 6.38
C GLY A 113 13.53 12.82 7.85
N THR A 114 12.27 12.83 8.24
CA THR A 114 11.84 13.05 9.63
C THR A 114 11.94 11.74 10.41
N ARG A 115 12.54 11.77 11.60
CA ARG A 115 12.53 10.62 12.50
C ARG A 115 11.13 10.39 13.05
N GLY A 116 10.58 9.19 12.89
CA GLY A 116 9.26 8.80 13.38
C GLY A 116 8.43 8.08 12.34
N LEU A 117 7.14 7.92 12.64
CA LEU A 117 6.22 7.15 11.82
C LEU A 117 5.57 8.00 10.73
N ALA A 118 5.29 7.41 9.56
CA ALA A 118 4.54 8.07 8.49
C ALA A 118 3.16 8.57 8.95
N THR A 119 2.54 7.88 9.90
CA THR A 119 1.26 8.26 10.49
C THR A 119 1.34 9.50 11.40
N ASP A 120 2.49 9.78 12.01
CA ASP A 120 2.64 10.99 12.83
C ASP A 120 2.70 12.23 11.93
N GLU A 121 3.34 12.09 10.77
CA GLU A 121 3.35 13.13 9.75
C GLU A 121 1.96 13.33 9.12
N ALA A 122 1.24 12.24 8.84
CA ALA A 122 -0.14 12.32 8.37
C ALA A 122 -1.06 13.02 9.38
N ALA A 123 -0.87 12.79 10.69
CA ALA A 123 -1.62 13.44 11.75
C ALA A 123 -1.41 14.97 11.79
N ARG A 124 -0.22 15.44 11.36
CA ARG A 124 0.06 16.89 11.24
C ARG A 124 -0.54 17.50 9.97
N LEU A 125 -0.55 16.74 8.88
CA LEU A 125 -0.93 17.24 7.57
C LEU A 125 -2.43 17.26 7.33
N LEU A 126 -3.16 16.21 7.75
CA LEU A 126 -4.59 16.09 7.51
C LEU A 126 -5.43 17.25 8.07
N PRO A 127 -5.14 17.82 9.25
CA PRO A 127 -5.84 19.02 9.74
C PRO A 127 -5.41 20.32 9.03
N ALA A 128 -4.20 20.34 8.46
CA ALA A 128 -3.59 21.54 7.88
C ALA A 128 -3.88 21.74 6.38
N LYS A 129 -4.28 20.66 5.69
CA LYS A 129 -4.52 20.68 4.25
C LYS A 129 -5.69 19.78 3.90
N SER A 130 -6.57 20.27 3.01
CA SER A 130 -7.70 19.49 2.50
C SER A 130 -7.23 18.47 1.46
N PHE A 131 -7.72 17.24 1.62
CA PHE A 131 -7.55 16.15 0.66
C PHE A 131 -8.91 15.53 0.35
N ASP A 132 -9.11 15.09 -0.88
CA ASP A 132 -10.36 14.45 -1.29
C ASP A 132 -10.36 12.94 -0.95
N CYS A 133 -9.15 12.32 -0.90
CA CYS A 133 -9.01 10.92 -0.52
C CYS A 133 -7.63 10.64 0.08
N VAL A 134 -7.58 9.68 1.01
CA VAL A 134 -6.33 9.10 1.53
C VAL A 134 -6.18 7.68 0.99
N TYR A 135 -5.04 7.39 0.38
CA TYR A 135 -4.66 6.05 -0.06
C TYR A 135 -3.53 5.52 0.82
N THR A 136 -3.67 4.31 1.34
CA THR A 136 -2.63 3.74 2.20
C THR A 136 -2.31 2.29 1.86
N CYS A 137 -1.04 1.92 1.96
CA CYS A 137 -0.57 0.55 1.81
C CYS A 137 0.74 0.34 2.57
N GLY A 138 0.84 -0.77 3.29
CA GLY A 138 2.00 -1.10 4.11
C GLY A 138 1.63 -1.96 5.33
N PRO A 139 2.36 -1.85 6.43
CA PRO A 139 2.03 -2.54 7.67
C PRO A 139 0.60 -2.25 8.12
N GLU A 140 -0.13 -3.30 8.49
CA GLU A 140 -1.58 -3.17 8.74
C GLU A 140 -1.91 -2.23 9.91
N ALA A 141 -1.04 -2.20 10.94
CA ALA A 141 -1.17 -1.24 12.04
C ALA A 141 -1.03 0.22 11.56
N MET A 142 -0.11 0.47 10.62
CA MET A 142 0.05 1.79 9.97
C MET A 142 -1.21 2.16 9.19
N MET A 143 -1.73 1.24 8.36
CA MET A 143 -2.93 1.48 7.56
C MET A 143 -4.14 1.76 8.43
N LYS A 144 -4.31 1.01 9.54
CA LYS A 144 -5.39 1.27 10.49
C LYS A 144 -5.29 2.67 11.07
N LYS A 145 -4.12 3.08 11.57
CA LYS A 145 -3.91 4.44 12.10
C LYS A 145 -4.14 5.50 11.03
N ALA A 146 -3.71 5.27 9.78
CA ALA A 146 -3.94 6.19 8.67
C ALA A 146 -5.45 6.37 8.37
N ILE A 147 -6.22 5.28 8.39
CA ILE A 147 -7.68 5.32 8.23
C ILE A 147 -8.33 6.06 9.39
N ASP A 148 -7.95 5.77 10.63
CA ASP A 148 -8.49 6.45 11.80
C ASP A 148 -8.23 7.98 11.74
N LEU A 149 -7.04 8.39 11.28
CA LEU A 149 -6.71 9.81 11.06
C LEU A 149 -7.53 10.46 9.94
N ALA A 150 -7.68 9.76 8.80
CA ALA A 150 -8.51 10.23 7.70
C ALA A 150 -9.97 10.41 8.12
N GLU A 151 -10.49 9.50 8.94
CA GLU A 151 -11.84 9.59 9.49
C GLU A 151 -12.01 10.83 10.38
N HIS A 152 -11.07 11.07 11.29
CA HIS A 152 -11.12 12.27 12.15
C HIS A 152 -11.07 13.57 11.34
N ALA A 153 -10.43 13.51 10.16
CA ALA A 153 -10.40 14.62 9.21
C ALA A 153 -11.60 14.65 8.26
N HIS A 154 -12.54 13.71 8.38
CA HIS A 154 -13.69 13.53 7.47
C HIS A 154 -13.28 13.31 5.99
N VAL A 155 -12.14 12.67 5.75
CA VAL A 155 -11.63 12.35 4.42
C VAL A 155 -11.84 10.87 4.13
N PRO A 156 -12.46 10.49 2.99
CA PRO A 156 -12.54 9.11 2.54
C PRO A 156 -11.15 8.46 2.43
N ALA A 157 -11.06 7.15 2.73
CA ALA A 157 -9.79 6.47 2.60
C ALA A 157 -9.93 5.07 2.00
N GLN A 158 -8.86 4.63 1.33
CA GLN A 158 -8.72 3.28 0.79
C GLN A 158 -7.41 2.67 1.25
N ALA A 159 -7.43 1.37 1.62
CA ALA A 159 -6.24 0.65 2.02
C ALA A 159 -6.05 -0.62 1.22
N GLY A 160 -4.82 -0.86 0.77
CA GLY A 160 -4.40 -2.08 0.08
C GLY A 160 -3.87 -3.11 1.05
N LEU A 161 -4.63 -4.17 1.31
CA LEU A 161 -4.29 -5.22 2.26
C LEU A 161 -3.33 -6.26 1.69
N GLU A 162 -2.42 -6.74 2.53
CA GLU A 162 -1.57 -7.89 2.23
C GLU A 162 -2.08 -9.13 2.97
N ARG A 163 -2.31 -10.23 2.24
CA ARG A 163 -2.73 -11.53 2.77
C ARG A 163 -2.05 -12.65 2.01
N ILE A 164 -2.00 -13.83 2.62
CA ILE A 164 -1.48 -15.04 1.96
C ILE A 164 -2.50 -15.54 0.95
N PHE A 165 -2.18 -15.40 -0.34
CA PHE A 165 -2.97 -15.94 -1.43
C PHE A 165 -2.52 -17.35 -1.77
N LYS A 166 -3.45 -18.33 -1.73
CA LYS A 166 -3.23 -19.68 -2.21
C LYS A 166 -3.90 -19.91 -3.57
N CYS A 167 -5.24 -19.91 -3.60
CA CYS A 167 -5.96 -20.15 -4.86
C CYS A 167 -6.03 -18.90 -5.76
N GLY A 168 -6.14 -17.69 -5.20
CA GLY A 168 -6.32 -16.45 -5.95
C GLY A 168 -7.71 -16.30 -6.61
N SER A 169 -8.60 -17.29 -6.47
CA SER A 169 -9.90 -17.37 -7.17
C SER A 169 -11.12 -17.33 -6.23
N GLY A 170 -10.90 -16.98 -4.97
CA GLY A 170 -12.00 -16.82 -4.01
C GLY A 170 -12.59 -18.14 -3.48
N ILE A 171 -11.84 -19.26 -3.51
CA ILE A 171 -12.37 -20.59 -3.13
C ILE A 171 -11.85 -21.04 -1.77
N CYS A 172 -10.53 -20.93 -1.49
CA CYS A 172 -9.91 -21.60 -0.36
C CYS A 172 -10.04 -20.88 0.99
N GLY A 173 -10.47 -19.61 1.03
CA GLY A 173 -10.62 -18.84 2.25
C GLY A 173 -9.32 -18.40 2.94
N SER A 174 -8.12 -18.79 2.45
CA SER A 174 -6.85 -18.49 3.13
C SER A 174 -6.58 -16.99 3.30
N CYS A 175 -7.09 -16.17 2.39
CA CYS A 175 -6.91 -14.72 2.39
C CYS A 175 -8.08 -13.96 3.04
N CYS A 176 -8.99 -14.63 3.75
CA CYS A 176 -10.18 -13.95 4.27
C CYS A 176 -9.85 -12.92 5.36
N ILE A 177 -10.65 -11.88 5.38
CA ILE A 177 -10.77 -10.90 6.46
C ILE A 177 -12.26 -10.66 6.72
N GLY A 178 -12.75 -11.03 7.90
CA GLY A 178 -14.19 -11.09 8.13
C GLY A 178 -14.89 -11.91 7.03
N PRO A 179 -15.96 -11.40 6.41
CA PRO A 179 -16.69 -12.08 5.33
C PRO A 179 -16.03 -11.96 3.95
N TYR A 180 -14.97 -11.18 3.80
CA TYR A 180 -14.37 -10.86 2.50
C TYR A 180 -13.18 -11.77 2.17
N LEU A 181 -13.01 -12.06 0.89
CA LEU A 181 -11.87 -12.77 0.32
C LEU A 181 -10.95 -11.77 -0.39
N VAL A 182 -9.82 -11.44 0.23
CA VAL A 182 -8.93 -10.37 -0.25
C VAL A 182 -8.48 -10.58 -1.70
N CYS A 183 -8.33 -11.81 -2.16
CA CYS A 183 -7.97 -12.11 -3.56
C CYS A 183 -9.10 -11.84 -4.57
N LYS A 184 -10.35 -11.66 -4.13
CA LYS A 184 -11.53 -11.46 -4.97
C LYS A 184 -12.19 -10.12 -4.72
N ASP A 185 -12.47 -9.81 -3.45
CA ASP A 185 -13.22 -8.63 -3.02
C ASP A 185 -12.30 -7.43 -2.79
N GLY A 186 -11.00 -7.67 -2.50
CA GLY A 186 -9.90 -6.72 -2.37
C GLY A 186 -8.88 -6.89 -3.50
N PRO A 187 -7.59 -6.62 -3.28
CA PRO A 187 -6.93 -6.30 -2.01
C PRO A 187 -7.22 -4.89 -1.47
N VAL A 188 -7.79 -4.00 -2.26
CA VAL A 188 -8.12 -2.65 -1.82
C VAL A 188 -9.55 -2.61 -1.29
N PHE A 189 -9.70 -2.00 -0.11
CA PHE A 189 -10.99 -1.79 0.55
C PHE A 189 -11.12 -0.34 1.00
N SER A 190 -12.35 0.17 1.01
CA SER A 190 -12.65 1.48 1.58
C SER A 190 -12.57 1.45 3.10
N SER A 191 -12.34 2.62 3.70
CA SER A 191 -12.36 2.80 5.16
C SER A 191 -13.68 2.36 5.78
N GLU A 192 -14.81 2.57 5.10
CA GLU A 192 -16.14 2.15 5.56
C GLU A 192 -16.22 0.64 5.77
N VAL A 193 -15.71 -0.15 4.83
CA VAL A 193 -15.67 -1.61 4.94
C VAL A 193 -14.73 -2.03 6.07
N LEU A 194 -13.53 -1.47 6.11
CA LEU A 194 -12.48 -1.90 7.05
C LEU A 194 -12.80 -1.60 8.51
N LYS A 195 -13.49 -0.52 8.80
CA LYS A 195 -13.96 -0.17 10.16
C LYS A 195 -14.88 -1.23 10.76
N GLY A 196 -15.72 -1.85 9.94
CA GLY A 196 -16.62 -2.93 10.35
C GLY A 196 -15.92 -4.25 10.65
N LEU A 197 -14.59 -4.37 10.43
CA LEU A 197 -13.85 -5.60 10.53
C LEU A 197 -12.95 -5.64 11.78
N PRO A 198 -13.33 -6.37 12.84
CA PRO A 198 -12.51 -6.46 14.07
C PRO A 198 -11.12 -7.07 13.86
N GLU A 199 -10.92 -7.80 12.77
CA GLU A 199 -9.63 -8.39 12.40
C GLU A 199 -8.65 -7.36 11.85
N PHE A 200 -9.14 -6.28 11.24
CA PHE A 200 -8.29 -5.26 10.62
C PHE A 200 -7.46 -4.51 11.68
N GLY A 201 -6.16 -4.50 11.49
CA GLY A 201 -5.22 -3.87 12.42
C GLY A 201 -4.94 -4.69 13.69
N THR A 202 -5.51 -5.89 13.85
CA THR A 202 -5.36 -6.70 15.07
C THR A 202 -4.81 -8.10 14.80
N SER A 203 -5.26 -8.75 13.73
CA SER A 203 -4.90 -10.13 13.44
C SER A 203 -4.86 -10.44 11.95
N THR A 204 -4.10 -11.46 11.60
CA THR A 204 -4.00 -12.01 10.24
C THR A 204 -4.14 -13.53 10.29
N ARG A 205 -4.00 -14.20 9.13
CA ARG A 205 -3.92 -15.65 9.04
C ARG A 205 -2.52 -16.08 8.62
N ASP A 206 -2.02 -17.13 9.28
CA ASP A 206 -0.78 -17.77 8.89
C ASP A 206 -0.96 -18.66 7.64
N ALA A 207 0.12 -19.31 7.20
CA ALA A 207 0.10 -20.20 6.04
C ALA A 207 -0.81 -21.42 6.21
N THR A 208 -1.20 -21.79 7.43
CA THR A 208 -2.15 -22.89 7.70
C THR A 208 -3.61 -22.43 7.67
N GLY A 209 -3.85 -21.11 7.63
CA GLY A 209 -5.16 -20.49 7.71
C GLY A 209 -5.61 -20.17 9.14
N ARG A 210 -4.77 -20.45 10.14
CA ARG A 210 -5.04 -20.14 11.54
C ARG A 210 -4.93 -18.64 11.79
N ARG A 211 -5.89 -18.08 12.55
CA ARG A 211 -5.85 -16.68 12.96
C ARG A 211 -4.72 -16.48 13.99
N VAL A 212 -3.87 -15.49 13.72
CA VAL A 212 -2.74 -15.12 14.57
C VAL A 212 -2.73 -13.59 14.77
N PRO A 213 -2.22 -13.07 15.90
CA PRO A 213 -2.01 -11.63 16.06
C PRO A 213 -1.10 -11.08 14.95
N LEU A 214 -1.27 -9.81 14.62
CA LEU A 214 -0.31 -9.15 13.73
C LEU A 214 1.09 -9.16 14.37
N PRO A 215 2.15 -9.36 13.58
CA PRO A 215 3.49 -9.19 14.08
C PRO A 215 3.66 -7.76 14.62
N ARG A 216 4.34 -7.61 15.73
CA ARG A 216 4.72 -6.29 16.23
C ARG A 216 5.72 -5.70 15.22
N SER A 217 5.38 -4.56 14.67
CA SER A 217 6.26 -3.75 13.82
C SER A 217 7.37 -3.12 14.64
#